data_a7d4ff0197e4588d98d7a00727687c85
#
_entry.id   a7d4ff0197e4588d98d7a00727687c85
#
_cell.length_a   1.000
_cell.length_b   1.000
_cell.length_c   1.000
_cell.angle_alpha   90.00
_cell.angle_beta   90.00
_cell.angle_gamma   90.00
#
_symmetry.space_group_name_H-M   'P 1'
#
loop_
_entity.id
_entity.type
_entity.pdbx_description
1 polymer ?
#
loop_
_entity_poly.entity_id
_entity_poly.type
_entity_poly.pdbx_seq_one_letter_code
_entity_poly.pdbx_strand_id
1 'polypeptide(L)'
;MGRFSPLSALSDLRETRLEKAAALAALGQGPYALRFEPSHRTAALQQDHADLANGDERELEVAVAGRVMTRRVMGKLAFFTLADETGPIQLFIEKATLEASMPEDPEAFAHLTSLVDAGDLIGVQGSLRRTDRGELSVKVKGWTML
;
A
#
# COMPACT_ATOMS: atom_id res chain seq x y z
N MET A 1 18.47 12.19 -18.14
CA MET A 1 19.12 11.13 -17.39
C MET A 1 19.42 9.92 -18.20
N GLY A 2 19.15 9.28 -18.89
CA GLY A 2 19.32 8.14 -19.76
C GLY A 2 20.73 7.59 -19.95
N ARG A 3 21.38 7.26 -18.88
CA ARG A 3 22.70 6.65 -18.93
C ARG A 3 22.57 5.14 -18.73
N PHE A 4 23.35 4.37 -19.45
CA PHE A 4 23.13 2.93 -19.55
C PHE A 4 24.33 2.07 -19.15
N SER A 5 25.32 2.63 -18.47
CA SER A 5 26.36 1.81 -17.84
C SER A 5 25.82 1.22 -16.53
N PRO A 6 26.42 0.16 -15.97
CA PRO A 6 26.00 -0.37 -14.69
C PRO A 6 26.00 0.65 -13.56
N LEU A 7 27.00 1.53 -13.53
CA LEU A 7 27.08 2.60 -12.52
C LEU A 7 25.96 3.62 -12.74
N SER A 8 25.63 3.93 -13.98
CA SER A 8 24.54 4.83 -14.31
C SER A 8 23.18 4.25 -13.91
N ALA A 9 22.98 2.94 -14.05
CA ALA A 9 21.75 2.29 -13.64
C ALA A 9 21.52 2.43 -12.14
N LEU A 10 22.57 2.27 -11.33
CA LEU A 10 22.48 2.47 -9.88
C LEU A 10 22.19 3.93 -9.52
N SER A 11 22.81 4.87 -10.22
CA SER A 11 22.54 6.30 -10.04
C SER A 11 21.09 6.63 -10.39
N ASP A 12 20.57 6.09 -11.48
CA ASP A 12 19.21 6.34 -11.92
C ASP A 12 18.19 5.79 -10.91
N LEU A 13 18.45 4.62 -10.33
CA LEU A 13 17.62 4.07 -9.26
C LEU A 13 17.61 4.96 -8.03
N ARG A 14 18.78 5.48 -7.65
CA ARG A 14 18.89 6.39 -6.51
C ARG A 14 18.12 7.69 -6.76
N GLU A 15 18.25 8.27 -7.93
CA GLU A 15 17.56 9.49 -8.31
C GLU A 15 16.04 9.27 -8.30
N THR A 16 15.58 8.14 -8.81
CA THR A 16 14.15 7.80 -8.77
C THR A 16 13.63 7.73 -7.34
N ARG A 17 14.41 7.16 -6.42
CA ARG A 17 14.02 7.09 -5.01
C ARG A 17 13.99 8.47 -4.36
N LEU A 18 14.92 9.36 -4.71
CA LEU A 18 14.93 10.73 -4.22
C LEU A 18 13.74 11.52 -4.75
N GLU A 19 13.39 11.33 -6.00
CA GLU A 19 12.20 11.95 -6.60
C GLU A 19 10.93 11.49 -5.90
N LYS A 20 10.82 10.20 -5.58
CA LYS A 20 9.70 9.68 -4.80
C LYS A 20 9.64 10.31 -3.42
N ALA A 21 10.77 10.44 -2.74
CA ALA A 21 10.83 11.06 -1.42
C ALA A 21 10.37 12.52 -1.48
N ALA A 22 10.80 13.27 -2.49
CA ALA A 22 10.38 14.64 -2.68
C ALA A 22 8.88 14.75 -2.95
N ALA A 23 8.35 13.86 -3.80
CA ALA A 23 6.93 13.81 -4.09
C ALA A 23 6.10 13.51 -2.83
N LEU A 24 6.56 12.58 -2.02
CA LEU A 24 5.89 12.21 -0.77
C LEU A 24 5.94 13.35 0.25
N ALA A 25 7.05 14.06 0.33
CA ALA A 25 7.17 15.23 1.19
C ALA A 25 6.19 16.32 0.77
N ALA A 26 6.01 16.53 -0.53
CA ALA A 26 5.05 17.48 -1.06
C ALA A 26 3.60 17.10 -0.71
N LEU A 27 3.34 15.79 -0.49
CA LEU A 27 2.03 15.30 -0.04
C LEU A 27 1.86 15.38 1.48
N GLY A 28 2.83 15.90 2.21
CA GLY A 28 2.77 15.96 3.67
C GLY A 28 3.19 14.68 4.36
N GLN A 29 3.81 13.76 3.66
CA GLN A 29 4.24 12.46 4.18
C GLN A 29 5.75 12.40 4.41
N GLY A 30 6.34 13.46 4.95
CA GLY A 30 7.79 13.56 5.12
C GLY A 30 8.40 12.49 6.03
N PRO A 31 9.61 12.75 6.56
CA PRO A 31 10.36 11.73 7.34
C PRO A 31 9.60 11.11 8.50
N TYR A 32 8.61 11.77 9.02
CA TYR A 32 7.80 11.25 10.12
C TYR A 32 6.93 10.05 9.73
N ALA A 33 6.72 9.81 8.43
CA ALA A 33 6.08 8.60 7.95
C ALA A 33 6.83 7.34 8.36
N LEU A 34 8.11 7.43 8.63
CA LEU A 34 8.92 6.32 9.12
C LEU A 34 8.50 5.82 10.49
N ARG A 35 7.64 6.57 11.18
CA ARG A 35 7.11 6.18 12.49
C ARG A 35 5.79 5.42 12.41
N PHE A 36 5.44 4.94 11.25
CA PHE A 36 4.24 4.14 11.09
C PHE A 36 4.32 2.89 11.96
N GLU A 37 3.31 2.69 12.79
CA GLU A 37 3.24 1.53 13.67
C GLU A 37 2.09 0.63 13.25
N PRO A 38 2.37 -0.58 12.75
CA PRO A 38 1.31 -1.51 12.41
C PRO A 38 0.58 -1.99 13.66
N SER A 39 -0.74 -2.13 13.56
CA SER A 39 -1.55 -2.66 14.64
C SER A 39 -1.57 -4.18 14.66
N HIS A 40 -1.34 -4.81 13.50
CA HIS A 40 -1.45 -6.26 13.32
C HIS A 40 -0.39 -6.76 12.37
N ARG A 41 -0.03 -8.02 12.51
CA ARG A 41 0.73 -8.77 11.52
C ARG A 41 -0.24 -9.41 10.54
N THR A 42 0.21 -9.66 9.32
CA THR A 42 -0.67 -10.22 8.29
C THR A 42 -1.20 -11.60 8.67
N ALA A 43 -0.36 -12.47 9.24
CA ALA A 43 -0.80 -13.79 9.66
C ALA A 43 -1.86 -13.74 10.76
N ALA A 44 -1.74 -12.79 11.68
CA ALA A 44 -2.75 -12.61 12.73
C ALA A 44 -4.11 -12.24 12.14
N LEU A 45 -4.12 -11.35 11.16
CA LEU A 45 -5.36 -10.97 10.48
C LEU A 45 -5.98 -12.16 9.74
N GLN A 46 -5.15 -12.96 9.06
CA GLN A 46 -5.64 -14.15 8.35
C GLN A 46 -6.28 -15.16 9.32
N GLN A 47 -5.67 -15.36 10.47
CA GLN A 47 -6.18 -16.28 11.48
C GLN A 47 -7.43 -15.76 12.18
N ASP A 48 -7.39 -14.50 12.63
CA ASP A 48 -8.44 -13.94 13.47
C ASP A 48 -9.73 -13.68 12.68
N HIS A 49 -9.63 -13.57 11.37
CA HIS A 49 -10.76 -13.24 10.50
C HIS A 49 -11.03 -14.33 9.47
N ALA A 50 -10.63 -15.56 9.74
CA ALA A 50 -10.90 -16.69 8.87
C ALA A 50 -12.41 -16.97 8.70
N ASP A 51 -13.21 -16.49 9.63
CA ASP A 51 -14.67 -16.65 9.61
C ASP A 51 -15.40 -15.63 8.73
N LEU A 52 -14.71 -14.61 8.26
CA LEU A 52 -15.34 -13.60 7.40
C LEU A 52 -15.73 -14.21 6.06
N ALA A 53 -17.00 -14.11 5.70
CA ALA A 53 -17.54 -14.71 4.49
C ALA A 53 -17.12 -13.93 3.24
N ASN A 54 -17.11 -14.62 2.10
CA ASN A 54 -16.78 -13.99 0.81
C ASN A 54 -17.75 -12.84 0.53
N GLY A 55 -17.20 -11.73 0.08
CA GLY A 55 -17.99 -10.51 -0.20
C GLY A 55 -18.30 -9.66 1.02
N ASP A 56 -18.04 -10.14 2.22
CA ASP A 56 -18.33 -9.40 3.44
C ASP A 56 -17.19 -8.49 3.83
N GLU A 57 -17.54 -7.46 4.58
CA GLU A 57 -16.59 -6.49 5.14
C GLU A 57 -16.71 -6.49 6.65
N ARG A 58 -15.62 -6.11 7.30
CA ARG A 58 -15.58 -5.96 8.76
C ARG A 58 -14.97 -4.59 9.07
N GLU A 59 -15.74 -3.78 9.78
CA GLU A 59 -15.37 -2.40 10.11
C GLU A 59 -14.40 -2.35 11.30
N LEU A 60 -13.37 -3.16 11.25
CA LEU A 60 -12.28 -3.12 12.21
C LEU A 60 -11.16 -2.31 11.60
N GLU A 61 -10.72 -1.27 12.29
CA GLU A 61 -9.59 -0.48 11.83
C GLU A 61 -8.29 -1.24 12.05
N VAL A 62 -7.56 -1.45 10.97
CA VAL A 62 -6.28 -2.16 11.00
C VAL A 62 -5.20 -1.35 10.32
N ALA A 63 -3.95 -1.55 10.74
CA ALA A 63 -2.79 -0.95 10.13
C ALA A 63 -1.75 -2.06 9.93
N VAL A 64 -1.25 -2.20 8.71
CA VAL A 64 -0.24 -3.20 8.39
C VAL A 64 0.90 -2.55 7.62
N ALA A 65 2.09 -3.08 7.79
CA ALA A 65 3.28 -2.60 7.09
C ALA A 65 3.98 -3.80 6.46
N GLY A 66 4.56 -3.58 5.30
CA GLY A 66 5.30 -4.65 4.65
C GLY A 66 5.81 -4.23 3.29
N ARG A 67 6.30 -5.22 2.56
CA ARG A 67 6.84 -5.03 1.21
C ARG A 67 5.77 -5.37 0.18
N VAL A 68 5.64 -4.51 -0.81
CA VAL A 68 4.77 -4.78 -1.96
C VAL A 68 5.41 -5.88 -2.80
N MET A 69 4.74 -7.01 -2.92
CA MET A 69 5.24 -8.15 -3.68
C MET A 69 4.73 -8.14 -5.11
N THR A 70 3.44 -7.84 -5.28
CA THR A 70 2.82 -7.73 -6.60
C THR A 70 1.87 -6.54 -6.61
N ARG A 71 1.61 -6.04 -7.81
CA ARG A 71 0.65 -4.96 -7.99
C ARG A 71 -0.13 -5.16 -9.27
N ARG A 72 -1.39 -4.79 -9.22
CA ARG A 72 -2.31 -4.92 -10.35
C ARG A 72 -3.28 -3.76 -10.33
N VAL A 73 -3.21 -2.92 -11.34
CA VAL A 73 -4.07 -1.73 -11.45
C VAL A 73 -5.07 -1.94 -12.57
N MET A 74 -6.34 -1.75 -12.28
CA MET A 74 -7.44 -1.95 -13.24
C MET A 74 -8.39 -0.76 -13.14
N GLY A 75 -8.08 0.30 -13.90
CA GLY A 75 -8.92 1.51 -13.88
C GLY A 75 -8.93 2.18 -12.50
N LYS A 76 -10.07 2.18 -11.84
CA LYS A 76 -10.28 2.82 -10.54
C LYS A 76 -10.11 1.85 -9.37
N LEU A 77 -9.56 0.68 -9.64
CA LEU A 77 -9.38 -0.38 -8.66
C LEU A 77 -7.95 -0.91 -8.76
N ALA A 78 -7.34 -1.22 -7.65
CA ALA A 78 -6.02 -1.83 -7.63
C ALA A 78 -5.98 -2.92 -6.57
N PHE A 79 -5.19 -3.95 -6.85
CA PHE A 79 -4.88 -5.02 -5.91
C PHE A 79 -3.38 -5.12 -5.77
N PHE A 80 -2.89 -4.99 -4.55
CA PHE A 80 -1.49 -5.21 -4.24
C PHE A 80 -1.39 -6.41 -3.30
N THR A 81 -0.30 -7.15 -3.38
CA THR A 81 0.05 -8.13 -2.34
C THR A 81 1.12 -7.51 -1.47
N LEU A 82 0.83 -7.40 -0.19
CA LEU A 82 1.75 -6.88 0.82
C LEU A 82 2.20 -8.05 1.69
N ALA A 83 3.49 -8.15 1.96
CA ALA A 83 4.01 -9.19 2.83
C ALA A 83 4.86 -8.59 3.94
N ASP A 84 4.59 -9.02 5.17
CA ASP A 84 5.49 -8.82 6.29
C ASP A 84 6.23 -10.13 6.60
N GLU A 85 6.95 -10.21 7.70
CA GLU A 85 7.70 -11.42 8.06
C GLU A 85 6.81 -12.62 8.39
N THR A 86 5.51 -12.42 8.60
CA THR A 86 4.58 -13.50 8.92
C THR A 86 3.82 -14.02 7.70
N GLY A 87 3.83 -13.30 6.58
CA GLY A 87 3.20 -13.76 5.36
C GLY A 87 2.52 -12.64 4.57
N PRO A 88 1.80 -13.00 3.50
CA PRO A 88 1.16 -12.03 2.62
C PRO A 88 -0.28 -11.72 3.04
N ILE A 89 -0.75 -10.54 2.62
CA ILE A 89 -2.16 -10.17 2.62
C ILE A 89 -2.43 -9.32 1.38
N GLN A 90 -3.63 -9.44 0.84
CA GLN A 90 -4.03 -8.61 -0.30
C GLN A 90 -4.45 -7.23 0.19
N LEU A 91 -4.12 -6.21 -0.60
CA LEU A 91 -4.66 -4.86 -0.42
C LEU A 91 -5.72 -4.64 -1.49
N PHE A 92 -6.89 -4.23 -1.06
CA PHE A 92 -8.01 -3.86 -1.93
C PHE A 92 -8.07 -2.34 -1.95
N ILE A 93 -7.74 -1.75 -3.08
CA ILE A 93 -7.56 -0.31 -3.20
C ILE A 93 -8.57 0.22 -4.21
N GLU A 94 -9.56 0.91 -3.69
CA GLU A 94 -10.64 1.48 -4.48
C GLU A 94 -10.49 2.99 -4.49
N LYS A 95 -10.44 3.59 -5.66
CA LYS A 95 -10.15 5.02 -5.80
C LYS A 95 -11.09 5.89 -4.97
N ALA A 96 -12.38 5.66 -5.07
CA ALA A 96 -13.36 6.49 -4.36
C ALA A 96 -13.20 6.40 -2.84
N THR A 97 -13.00 5.20 -2.32
CA THR A 97 -12.83 4.98 -0.88
C THR A 97 -11.53 5.61 -0.37
N LEU A 98 -10.44 5.39 -1.09
CA LEU A 98 -9.15 5.93 -0.70
C LEU A 98 -9.16 7.46 -0.69
N GLU A 99 -9.66 8.07 -1.75
CA GLU A 99 -9.66 9.53 -1.87
C GLU A 99 -10.63 10.19 -0.88
N ALA A 100 -11.76 9.54 -0.61
CA ALA A 100 -12.68 10.03 0.43
C ALA A 100 -12.06 9.99 1.82
N SER A 101 -11.16 9.05 2.06
CA SER A 101 -10.50 8.86 3.36
C SER A 101 -9.21 9.67 3.50
N MET A 102 -8.71 10.25 2.42
CA MET A 102 -7.51 11.08 2.40
C MET A 102 -7.83 12.46 1.81
N PRO A 103 -8.62 13.28 2.53
CA PRO A 103 -9.06 14.57 1.97
C PRO A 103 -7.93 15.55 1.70
N GLU A 104 -6.78 15.38 2.33
CA GLU A 104 -5.59 16.18 2.09
C GLU A 104 -4.92 15.85 0.75
N ASP A 105 -5.28 14.75 0.13
CA ASP A 105 -4.75 14.33 -1.15
C ASP A 105 -5.87 13.84 -2.07
N PRO A 106 -6.48 14.75 -2.86
CA PRO A 106 -7.56 14.36 -3.76
C PRO A 106 -7.13 13.42 -4.90
N GLU A 107 -5.83 13.23 -5.10
CA GLU A 107 -5.29 12.32 -6.10
C GLU A 107 -4.56 11.14 -5.47
N ALA A 108 -4.99 10.74 -4.27
CA ALA A 108 -4.33 9.68 -3.50
C ALA A 108 -4.21 8.38 -4.28
N PHE A 109 -5.22 7.99 -5.04
CA PHE A 109 -5.17 6.77 -5.83
C PHE A 109 -4.11 6.84 -6.93
N ALA A 110 -4.07 7.96 -7.64
CA ALA A 110 -3.06 8.17 -8.69
C ALA A 110 -1.65 8.18 -8.09
N HIS A 111 -1.46 8.81 -6.94
CA HIS A 111 -0.17 8.85 -6.27
C HIS A 111 0.25 7.45 -5.80
N LEU A 112 -0.64 6.69 -5.18
CA LEU A 112 -0.34 5.34 -4.75
C LEU A 112 0.06 4.46 -5.93
N THR A 113 -0.71 4.48 -7.00
CA THR A 113 -0.47 3.60 -8.14
C THR A 113 0.74 4.02 -8.98
N SER A 114 1.15 5.28 -8.93
CA SER A 114 2.31 5.75 -9.69
C SER A 114 3.61 5.78 -8.90
N LEU A 115 3.54 5.96 -7.58
CA LEU A 115 4.74 6.10 -6.74
C LEU A 115 5.19 4.80 -6.09
N VAL A 116 4.26 3.85 -5.89
CA VAL A 116 4.58 2.59 -5.22
C VAL A 116 4.82 1.49 -6.24
N ASP A 117 5.99 0.89 -6.17
CA ASP A 117 6.39 -0.22 -7.04
C ASP A 117 6.54 -1.51 -6.23
N ALA A 118 6.57 -2.64 -6.94
CA ALA A 118 6.94 -3.90 -6.32
C ALA A 118 8.34 -3.78 -5.69
N GLY A 119 8.47 -4.27 -4.49
CA GLY A 119 9.70 -4.15 -3.71
C GLY A 119 9.72 -2.99 -2.71
N ASP A 120 8.82 -2.03 -2.86
CA ASP A 120 8.76 -0.90 -1.92
C ASP A 120 8.13 -1.32 -0.60
N LEU A 121 8.57 -0.68 0.49
CA LEU A 121 7.99 -0.85 1.81
C LEU A 121 6.95 0.23 2.03
N ILE A 122 5.75 -0.18 2.38
CA ILE A 122 4.67 0.75 2.67
C ILE A 122 3.92 0.36 3.93
N GLY A 123 3.25 1.32 4.52
CA GLY A 123 2.25 1.11 5.55
C GLY A 123 0.88 1.48 5.01
N VAL A 124 -0.12 0.70 5.34
CA VAL A 124 -1.51 0.99 4.97
C VAL A 124 -2.41 0.84 6.17
N GLN A 125 -3.52 1.56 6.14
CA GLN A 125 -4.56 1.45 7.16
C GLN A 125 -5.91 1.36 6.47
N GLY A 126 -6.83 0.71 7.10
CA GLY A 126 -8.18 0.55 6.58
C GLY A 126 -8.97 -0.47 7.34
N SER A 127 -10.00 -0.99 6.71
CA SER A 127 -10.86 -2.03 7.27
C SER A 127 -10.59 -3.37 6.55
N LEU A 128 -11.30 -4.41 6.94
CA LEU A 128 -11.13 -5.72 6.34
C LEU A 128 -12.26 -6.01 5.35
N ARG A 129 -11.91 -6.69 4.28
CA ARG A 129 -12.85 -7.18 3.29
C ARG A 129 -12.40 -8.54 2.78
N ARG A 130 -13.32 -9.49 2.68
CA ARG A 130 -13.04 -10.72 1.94
C ARG A 130 -13.64 -10.56 0.55
N THR A 131 -12.81 -10.68 -0.46
CA THR A 131 -13.28 -10.56 -1.85
C THR A 131 -14.21 -11.72 -2.20
N ASP A 132 -14.94 -11.58 -3.30
CA ASP A 132 -15.84 -12.63 -3.77
C ASP A 132 -15.10 -13.93 -4.07
N ARG A 133 -13.81 -13.85 -4.34
CA ARG A 133 -12.95 -15.02 -4.59
C ARG A 133 -12.38 -15.62 -3.31
N GLY A 134 -12.68 -15.05 -2.16
CA GLY A 134 -12.25 -15.59 -0.88
C GLY A 134 -10.94 -15.04 -0.33
N GLU A 135 -10.36 -14.01 -0.94
CA GLU A 135 -9.13 -13.41 -0.43
C GLU A 135 -9.42 -12.39 0.66
N LEU A 136 -8.86 -12.60 1.84
CA LEU A 136 -8.91 -11.60 2.90
C LEU A 136 -8.01 -10.44 2.52
N SER A 137 -8.56 -9.23 2.54
CA SER A 137 -7.87 -8.03 2.08
C SER A 137 -8.03 -6.90 3.07
N VAL A 138 -7.07 -6.00 3.10
CA VAL A 138 -7.24 -4.71 3.75
C VAL A 138 -7.86 -3.77 2.71
N LYS A 139 -9.02 -3.24 3.02
CA LYS A 139 -9.66 -2.20 2.22
C LYS A 139 -8.98 -0.88 2.59
N VAL A 140 -8.09 -0.42 1.74
CA VAL A 140 -7.15 0.65 2.07
C VAL A 140 -7.86 1.99 2.15
N LYS A 141 -7.70 2.67 3.28
CA LYS A 141 -8.24 4.02 3.52
C LYS A 141 -7.13 5.05 3.70
N GLY A 142 -5.90 4.61 3.84
CA GLY A 142 -4.75 5.49 3.93
C GLY A 142 -3.47 4.70 3.70
N TRP A 143 -2.41 5.38 3.25
CA TRP A 143 -1.14 4.75 2.99
C TRP A 143 0.01 5.71 3.23
N THR A 144 1.18 5.15 3.46
CA THR A 144 2.43 5.93 3.56
C THR A 144 3.60 5.10 3.06
N MET A 145 4.57 5.76 2.46
CA MET A 145 5.83 5.12 2.09
C MET A 145 6.73 5.02 3.33
N LEU A 146 7.39 3.90 3.50
CA LEU A 146 8.27 3.68 4.65
C LEU A 146 9.74 3.76 4.30
#